data_1a96efb88429fc6fb81c17df296b4ac4
#
_entry.id   1a96efb88429fc6fb81c17df296b4ac4
#
_cell.length_a   1.000
_cell.length_b   1.000
_cell.length_c   1.000
_cell.angle_alpha   90.00
_cell.angle_beta   90.00
_cell.angle_gamma   90.00
#
_symmetry.space_group_name_H-M   'P 1'
#
loop_
_entity.id
_entity.type
_entity.pdbx_description
1 polymer ?
#
loop_
_entity_poly.entity_id
_entity_poly.type
_entity_poly.pdbx_seq_one_letter_code
_entity_poly.pdbx_strand_id
1 'polypeptide(L)'
;MISAIRKETFENLQLNAGMFVANFDYSAIKTATELKAALMALRAQNKVVDGSPIPAGGALLGATMGGGTFTATPTIRHIDADGKRYEFKGSTINDGWTIQMTGTLKEVTAGTLATALVMAKVQVDGNVQKITLHTDIEDDDYINSLVWVGDTSKGAALIDLKNALNTAGVSMTFADKGEGTIPFTFTAHQDDVEDYDQAPVEILFFTDPEAAAASAEPGDEPAAYDPEAAGA
;
A
#
# COMPACT_ATOMS: atom_id res chain seq x y z
N MET A 1 31.48 10.17 -16.56
CA MET A 1 30.01 10.26 -16.34
C MET A 1 29.80 10.06 -14.85
N ILE A 2 29.18 11.01 -14.15
CA ILE A 2 28.86 10.87 -12.75
C ILE A 2 27.54 10.07 -12.68
N SER A 3 27.53 8.93 -11.97
CA SER A 3 26.37 8.06 -11.82
C SER A 3 26.11 7.81 -10.34
N ALA A 4 24.83 7.76 -9.96
CA ALA A 4 24.41 7.40 -8.60
C ALA A 4 24.35 5.87 -8.38
N ILE A 5 24.70 5.05 -9.39
CA ILE A 5 24.68 3.60 -9.29
C ILE A 5 25.78 3.15 -8.33
N ARG A 6 25.41 2.43 -7.28
CA ARG A 6 26.28 1.80 -6.28
C ARG A 6 26.09 0.29 -6.36
N LYS A 7 26.98 -0.48 -5.71
CA LYS A 7 26.84 -1.93 -5.60
C LYS A 7 25.48 -2.32 -5.02
N GLU A 8 25.04 -1.60 -3.99
CA GLU A 8 23.80 -1.84 -3.26
C GLU A 8 22.55 -1.36 -4.03
N THR A 9 22.69 -0.63 -5.14
CA THR A 9 21.53 -0.16 -5.93
C THR A 9 20.67 -1.33 -6.38
N PHE A 10 21.29 -2.43 -6.81
CA PHE A 10 20.56 -3.62 -7.28
C PHE A 10 20.01 -4.49 -6.15
N GLU A 11 20.42 -4.21 -4.91
CA GLU A 11 19.92 -4.88 -3.69
C GLU A 11 18.70 -4.18 -3.08
N ASN A 12 18.32 -2.99 -3.60
CA ASN A 12 17.22 -2.18 -3.07
C ASN A 12 16.18 -1.87 -4.14
N LEU A 13 15.86 -2.84 -4.97
CA LEU A 13 14.87 -2.71 -6.04
C LEU A 13 13.53 -3.35 -5.63
N GLN A 14 12.43 -2.74 -6.08
CA GLN A 14 11.14 -3.41 -6.13
C GLN A 14 11.12 -4.34 -7.35
N LEU A 15 10.74 -5.60 -7.17
CA LEU A 15 10.90 -6.63 -8.19
C LEU A 15 9.61 -7.01 -8.94
N ASN A 16 8.43 -6.71 -8.38
CA ASN A 16 7.16 -7.10 -9.01
C ASN A 16 6.07 -6.05 -8.83
N ALA A 17 4.91 -6.29 -9.48
CA ALA A 17 3.73 -5.42 -9.37
C ALA A 17 3.03 -5.51 -8.00
N GLY A 18 3.34 -6.53 -7.19
CA GLY A 18 2.67 -6.76 -5.92
C GLY A 18 1.25 -7.30 -6.06
N MET A 19 0.56 -7.34 -4.93
CA MET A 19 -0.85 -7.71 -4.85
C MET A 19 -1.58 -6.81 -3.86
N PHE A 20 -2.90 -6.66 -4.07
CA PHE A 20 -3.77 -5.91 -3.17
C PHE A 20 -4.61 -6.88 -2.34
N VAL A 21 -4.66 -6.66 -1.05
CA VAL A 21 -5.39 -7.47 -0.07
C VAL A 21 -6.20 -6.54 0.81
N ALA A 22 -7.48 -6.82 0.97
CA ALA A 22 -8.36 -6.08 1.86
C ALA A 22 -8.44 -6.78 3.23
N ASN A 23 -8.43 -6.00 4.32
CA ASN A 23 -8.51 -6.45 5.72
C ASN A 23 -7.48 -7.54 6.09
N PHE A 24 -6.23 -7.35 5.64
CA PHE A 24 -5.14 -8.28 5.94
C PHE A 24 -4.55 -8.01 7.32
N ASP A 25 -4.61 -9.01 8.21
CA ASP A 25 -3.96 -8.93 9.52
C ASP A 25 -2.48 -9.33 9.42
N TYR A 26 -1.60 -8.35 9.55
CA TYR A 26 -0.14 -8.52 9.54
C TYR A 26 0.49 -8.29 10.91
N SER A 27 -0.29 -8.09 11.97
CA SER A 27 0.20 -7.73 13.32
C SER A 27 1.18 -8.76 13.92
N ALA A 28 0.98 -10.04 13.63
CA ALA A 28 1.82 -11.13 14.09
C ALA A 28 3.04 -11.39 13.19
N ILE A 29 3.11 -10.79 12.00
CA ILE A 29 4.13 -11.05 10.99
C ILE A 29 5.39 -10.22 11.29
N LYS A 30 6.56 -10.85 11.31
CA LYS A 30 7.84 -10.20 11.63
C LYS A 30 8.87 -10.32 10.52
N THR A 31 8.71 -11.26 9.59
CA THR A 31 9.67 -11.55 8.54
C THR A 31 9.02 -11.54 7.14
N ALA A 32 9.83 -11.32 6.11
CA ALA A 32 9.36 -11.38 4.73
C ALA A 32 8.87 -12.78 4.33
N THR A 33 9.53 -13.83 4.86
CA THR A 33 9.13 -15.22 4.63
C THR A 33 7.75 -15.52 5.21
N GLU A 34 7.46 -15.06 6.45
CA GLU A 34 6.14 -15.21 7.07
C GLU A 34 5.06 -14.46 6.27
N LEU A 35 5.35 -13.22 5.85
CA LEU A 35 4.44 -12.41 5.04
C LEU A 35 4.08 -13.13 3.73
N LYS A 36 5.08 -13.62 3.01
CA LYS A 36 4.88 -14.38 1.76
C LYS A 36 4.09 -15.66 1.98
N ALA A 37 4.35 -16.39 3.06
CA ALA A 37 3.61 -17.60 3.41
C ALA A 37 2.13 -17.31 3.69
N ALA A 38 1.82 -16.24 4.45
CA ALA A 38 0.46 -15.81 4.73
C ALA A 38 -0.30 -15.43 3.45
N LEU A 39 0.32 -14.66 2.56
CA LEU A 39 -0.27 -14.27 1.27
C LEU A 39 -0.50 -15.47 0.34
N MET A 40 0.44 -16.42 0.30
CA MET A 40 0.26 -17.66 -0.46
C MET A 40 -0.87 -18.52 0.11
N ALA A 41 -1.08 -18.54 1.42
CA ALA A 41 -2.19 -19.21 2.06
C ALA A 41 -3.54 -18.59 1.67
N LEU A 42 -3.65 -17.25 1.65
CA LEU A 42 -4.84 -16.54 1.15
C LEU A 42 -5.14 -16.89 -0.31
N ARG A 43 -4.11 -16.88 -1.14
CA ARG A 43 -4.22 -17.26 -2.57
C ARG A 43 -4.66 -18.70 -2.73
N ALA A 44 -4.10 -19.62 -1.95
CA ALA A 44 -4.47 -21.05 -2.01
C ALA A 44 -5.92 -21.30 -1.58
N GLN A 45 -6.45 -20.49 -0.66
CA GLN A 45 -7.86 -20.54 -0.25
C GLN A 45 -8.81 -19.89 -1.26
N ASN A 46 -8.28 -19.29 -2.32
CA ASN A 46 -9.06 -18.54 -3.34
C ASN A 46 -10.02 -17.50 -2.75
N LYS A 47 -9.57 -16.84 -1.67
CA LYS A 47 -10.34 -15.78 -0.99
C LYS A 47 -10.19 -14.48 -1.78
N VAL A 48 -11.11 -14.22 -2.68
CA VAL A 48 -11.26 -12.96 -3.41
C VAL A 48 -12.51 -12.26 -2.88
N VAL A 49 -12.53 -10.93 -2.89
CA VAL A 49 -13.73 -10.15 -2.56
C VAL A 49 -14.92 -10.59 -3.41
N ASP A 50 -16.04 -10.91 -2.78
CA ASP A 50 -17.24 -11.46 -3.43
C ASP A 50 -18.50 -10.61 -3.23
N GLY A 51 -18.33 -9.43 -2.61
CA GLY A 51 -19.39 -8.51 -2.27
C GLY A 51 -20.06 -8.79 -0.93
N SER A 52 -19.59 -9.80 -0.18
CA SER A 52 -19.90 -9.98 1.23
C SER A 52 -18.96 -9.13 2.10
N PRO A 53 -19.30 -8.88 3.38
CA PRO A 53 -18.35 -8.24 4.29
C PRO A 53 -17.00 -8.95 4.31
N ILE A 54 -15.93 -8.19 4.13
CA ILE A 54 -14.58 -8.74 4.02
C ILE A 54 -14.16 -9.34 5.37
N PRO A 55 -13.78 -10.63 5.43
CA PRO A 55 -13.43 -11.28 6.69
C PRO A 55 -12.16 -10.67 7.29
N ALA A 56 -12.04 -10.67 8.62
CA ALA A 56 -10.88 -10.18 9.36
C ALA A 56 -9.54 -10.87 8.99
N GLY A 57 -9.60 -12.04 8.36
CA GLY A 57 -8.39 -12.74 7.85
C GLY A 57 -7.94 -12.30 6.46
N GLY A 58 -8.62 -11.32 5.87
CA GLY A 58 -8.32 -10.73 4.58
C GLY A 58 -8.93 -11.46 3.37
N ALA A 59 -9.06 -10.70 2.29
CA ALA A 59 -9.42 -11.20 0.96
C ALA A 59 -8.61 -10.49 -0.12
N LEU A 60 -8.24 -11.22 -1.16
CA LEU A 60 -7.58 -10.64 -2.33
C LEU A 60 -8.56 -9.69 -3.05
N LEU A 61 -8.06 -8.55 -3.49
CA LEU A 61 -8.88 -7.64 -4.31
C LEU A 61 -9.11 -8.20 -5.72
N GLY A 62 -8.32 -9.18 -6.14
CA GLY A 62 -8.34 -9.80 -7.44
C GLY A 62 -7.03 -9.60 -8.21
N ALA A 63 -6.92 -10.21 -9.39
CA ALA A 63 -5.76 -10.04 -10.26
C ALA A 63 -5.71 -8.61 -10.83
N THR A 64 -4.53 -8.00 -10.81
CA THR A 64 -4.30 -6.64 -11.34
C THR A 64 -3.52 -6.68 -12.66
N MET A 65 -3.63 -5.62 -13.43
CA MET A 65 -2.88 -5.40 -14.66
C MET A 65 -2.07 -4.09 -14.54
N GLY A 66 -0.79 -4.17 -14.87
CA GLY A 66 0.09 -2.99 -14.87
C GLY A 66 0.57 -2.55 -13.48
N GLY A 67 0.29 -3.34 -12.43
CA GLY A 67 0.62 -2.96 -11.05
C GLY A 67 -0.32 -1.92 -10.49
N GLY A 68 0.18 -1.08 -9.59
CA GLY A 68 -0.55 0.02 -8.98
C GLY A 68 0.37 1.20 -8.68
N THR A 69 -0.23 2.31 -8.24
CA THR A 69 0.50 3.51 -7.81
C THR A 69 0.05 3.90 -6.42
N PHE A 70 1.01 4.11 -5.55
CA PHE A 70 0.80 4.76 -4.25
C PHE A 70 1.17 6.23 -4.37
N THR A 71 0.30 7.11 -3.86
CA THR A 71 0.50 8.55 -3.86
C THR A 71 0.19 9.10 -2.47
N ALA A 72 1.11 9.87 -1.92
CA ALA A 72 0.93 10.63 -0.70
C ALA A 72 1.29 12.10 -0.99
N THR A 73 0.28 12.96 -1.05
CA THR A 73 0.45 14.36 -1.44
C THR A 73 0.10 15.25 -0.26
N PRO A 74 1.05 16.05 0.29
CA PRO A 74 0.76 17.03 1.31
C PRO A 74 0.02 18.24 0.74
N THR A 75 -0.89 18.79 1.49
CA THR A 75 -1.50 20.09 1.23
C THR A 75 -0.71 21.16 1.97
N ILE A 76 0.13 21.88 1.21
CA ILE A 76 1.06 22.86 1.77
C ILE A 76 0.50 24.27 1.62
N ARG A 77 0.46 25.00 2.73
CA ARG A 77 0.12 26.42 2.78
C ARG A 77 1.31 27.25 3.23
N HIS A 78 1.51 28.38 2.57
CA HIS A 78 2.55 29.33 2.91
C HIS A 78 1.95 30.48 3.72
N ILE A 79 2.61 30.86 4.82
CA ILE A 79 2.28 32.07 5.57
C ILE A 79 2.89 33.26 4.83
N ASP A 80 2.07 34.17 4.38
CA ASP A 80 2.51 35.40 3.73
C ASP A 80 2.65 36.56 4.74
N ALA A 81 3.55 37.50 4.46
CA ALA A 81 3.78 38.69 5.26
C ALA A 81 4.25 39.82 4.37
N ASP A 82 3.86 41.05 4.71
CA ASP A 82 4.28 42.27 4.00
C ASP A 82 5.80 42.38 3.95
N GLY A 83 6.33 42.63 2.76
CA GLY A 83 7.77 42.73 2.52
C GLY A 83 8.52 41.41 2.34
N LYS A 84 7.85 40.25 2.43
CA LYS A 84 8.41 38.93 2.16
C LYS A 84 8.76 38.83 0.69
N ARG A 85 10.04 38.57 0.39
CA ARG A 85 10.53 38.36 -0.99
C ARG A 85 10.81 36.90 -1.33
N TYR A 86 11.02 36.06 -0.32
CA TYR A 86 11.36 34.66 -0.42
C TYR A 86 10.65 33.85 0.66
N GLU A 87 10.48 32.56 0.41
CA GLU A 87 9.99 31.64 1.44
C GLU A 87 11.05 31.42 2.51
N PHE A 88 10.65 31.52 3.78
CA PHE A 88 11.50 31.25 4.93
C PHE A 88 11.24 29.87 5.48
N LYS A 89 12.27 29.20 6.00
CA LYS A 89 12.11 27.97 6.77
C LYS A 89 11.20 28.26 7.98
N GLY A 90 10.09 27.52 8.08
CA GLY A 90 9.07 27.72 9.12
C GLY A 90 7.88 28.59 8.69
N SER A 91 7.88 29.20 7.47
CA SER A 91 6.70 29.88 6.92
C SER A 91 5.77 28.94 6.14
N THR A 92 6.03 27.64 6.19
CA THR A 92 5.29 26.61 5.46
C THR A 92 4.57 25.71 6.46
N ILE A 93 3.28 25.53 6.28
CA ILE A 93 2.43 24.66 7.11
C ILE A 93 1.86 23.56 6.24
N ASN A 94 1.82 22.36 6.76
CA ASN A 94 1.10 21.25 6.14
C ASN A 94 -0.33 21.22 6.72
N ASP A 95 -1.33 21.44 5.88
CA ASP A 95 -2.74 21.46 6.27
C ASP A 95 -3.39 20.06 6.16
N GLY A 96 -2.65 19.04 5.69
CA GLY A 96 -3.12 17.66 5.61
C GLY A 96 -2.45 16.85 4.50
N TRP A 97 -2.87 15.62 4.36
CA TRP A 97 -2.39 14.68 3.35
C TRP A 97 -3.53 14.10 2.55
N THR A 98 -3.37 13.99 1.24
CA THR A 98 -4.18 13.13 0.40
C THR A 98 -3.39 11.87 0.08
N ILE A 99 -3.87 10.72 0.55
CA ILE A 99 -3.18 9.45 0.43
C ILE A 99 -4.04 8.50 -0.37
N GLN A 100 -3.49 7.98 -1.47
CA GLN A 100 -4.25 7.19 -2.44
C GLN A 100 -3.45 5.99 -2.94
N MET A 101 -4.17 4.91 -3.23
CA MET A 101 -3.71 3.79 -4.04
C MET A 101 -4.57 3.64 -5.28
N THR A 102 -3.93 3.58 -6.44
CA THR A 102 -4.60 3.36 -7.71
C THR A 102 -4.14 2.07 -8.36
N GLY A 103 -4.99 1.47 -9.15
CA GLY A 103 -4.68 0.27 -9.90
C GLY A 103 -5.79 -0.11 -10.86
N THR A 104 -5.60 -1.24 -11.53
CA THR A 104 -6.57 -1.78 -12.47
C THR A 104 -6.76 -3.27 -12.21
N LEU A 105 -7.98 -3.67 -11.88
CA LEU A 105 -8.36 -5.08 -11.73
C LEU A 105 -8.66 -5.67 -13.10
N LYS A 106 -8.24 -6.91 -13.29
CA LYS A 106 -8.50 -7.70 -14.49
C LYS A 106 -9.65 -8.70 -14.28
N GLU A 107 -9.93 -9.04 -13.04
CA GLU A 107 -11.04 -9.91 -12.69
C GLU A 107 -12.32 -9.10 -12.58
N VAL A 108 -13.30 -9.43 -13.42
CA VAL A 108 -14.62 -8.79 -13.42
C VAL A 108 -15.62 -9.76 -12.80
N THR A 109 -15.82 -9.64 -11.49
CA THR A 109 -16.83 -10.37 -10.73
C THR A 109 -17.80 -9.39 -10.08
N ALA A 110 -18.93 -9.88 -9.57
CA ALA A 110 -19.86 -9.01 -8.85
C ALA A 110 -19.20 -8.39 -7.60
N GLY A 111 -18.36 -9.15 -6.91
CA GLY A 111 -17.63 -8.65 -5.74
C GLY A 111 -16.59 -7.60 -6.06
N THR A 112 -15.71 -7.85 -7.05
CA THR A 112 -14.69 -6.90 -7.45
C THR A 112 -15.31 -5.61 -8.00
N LEU A 113 -16.41 -5.75 -8.75
CA LEU A 113 -17.14 -4.59 -9.28
C LEU A 113 -17.84 -3.80 -8.16
N ALA A 114 -18.48 -4.48 -7.20
CA ALA A 114 -19.13 -3.81 -6.08
C ALA A 114 -18.11 -3.06 -5.20
N THR A 115 -16.96 -3.68 -4.89
CA THR A 115 -15.87 -3.03 -4.15
C THR A 115 -15.32 -1.80 -4.88
N ALA A 116 -15.24 -1.86 -6.20
CA ALA A 116 -14.80 -0.72 -6.99
C ALA A 116 -15.89 0.37 -7.15
N LEU A 117 -17.17 0.01 -7.11
CA LEU A 117 -18.29 0.96 -7.29
C LEU A 117 -18.51 1.86 -6.08
N VAL A 118 -18.09 1.46 -4.88
CA VAL A 118 -18.46 2.14 -3.63
C VAL A 118 -19.99 2.29 -3.46
N MET A 119 -20.48 2.37 -2.27
CA MET A 119 -21.94 2.47 -2.04
C MET A 119 -22.74 1.40 -2.81
N ALA A 120 -22.23 0.18 -2.88
CA ALA A 120 -22.80 -0.91 -3.65
C ALA A 120 -23.00 -2.15 -2.78
N LYS A 121 -24.21 -2.71 -2.80
CA LYS A 121 -24.56 -3.95 -2.11
C LYS A 121 -24.82 -5.05 -3.11
N VAL A 122 -24.22 -6.21 -2.89
CA VAL A 122 -24.46 -7.42 -3.68
C VAL A 122 -25.55 -8.24 -3.03
N GLN A 123 -26.59 -8.55 -3.80
CA GLN A 123 -27.68 -9.44 -3.39
C GLN A 123 -27.60 -10.71 -4.25
N VAL A 124 -27.66 -11.87 -3.61
CA VAL A 124 -27.63 -13.18 -4.29
C VAL A 124 -29.02 -13.78 -4.28
N ASP A 125 -29.58 -14.01 -5.47
CA ASP A 125 -30.85 -14.70 -5.67
C ASP A 125 -30.64 -15.89 -6.60
N GLY A 126 -30.50 -17.07 -6.01
CA GLY A 126 -30.15 -18.29 -6.73
C GLY A 126 -28.79 -18.17 -7.42
N ASN A 127 -28.80 -18.19 -8.74
CA ASN A 127 -27.59 -18.05 -9.58
C ASN A 127 -27.37 -16.62 -10.08
N VAL A 128 -28.17 -15.65 -9.62
CA VAL A 128 -28.06 -14.25 -10.05
C VAL A 128 -27.50 -13.43 -8.92
N GLN A 129 -26.42 -12.67 -9.22
CA GLN A 129 -25.85 -11.67 -8.33
C GLN A 129 -26.29 -10.29 -8.83
N LYS A 130 -27.04 -9.58 -8.01
CA LYS A 130 -27.55 -8.24 -8.33
C LYS A 130 -26.77 -7.21 -7.52
N ILE A 131 -26.17 -6.25 -8.20
CA ILE A 131 -25.52 -5.10 -7.56
C ILE A 131 -26.51 -3.94 -7.55
N THR A 132 -26.74 -3.35 -6.39
CA THR A 132 -27.57 -2.15 -6.21
C THR A 132 -26.76 -1.07 -5.53
N LEU A 133 -26.86 0.14 -6.08
CA LEU A 133 -26.21 1.30 -5.49
C LEU A 133 -27.12 1.97 -4.48
N HIS A 134 -26.57 2.46 -3.38
CA HIS A 134 -27.24 3.32 -2.41
C HIS A 134 -26.68 4.76 -2.48
N THR A 135 -27.30 5.70 -1.79
CA THR A 135 -27.04 7.14 -1.98
C THR A 135 -26.07 7.69 -0.93
N ASP A 136 -26.11 7.13 0.26
CA ASP A 136 -25.33 7.62 1.39
C ASP A 136 -24.13 6.69 1.61
N ILE A 137 -22.98 7.24 2.00
CA ILE A 137 -21.80 6.46 2.36
C ILE A 137 -22.05 5.88 3.75
N GLU A 138 -21.98 4.57 3.87
CA GLU A 138 -22.10 3.82 5.12
C GLU A 138 -20.72 3.35 5.60
N ASP A 139 -20.56 2.99 6.86
CA ASP A 139 -19.30 2.47 7.41
C ASP A 139 -18.85 1.19 6.70
N ASP A 140 -19.79 0.37 6.24
CA ASP A 140 -19.53 -0.86 5.48
C ASP A 140 -18.95 -0.60 4.06
N ASP A 141 -19.00 0.63 3.56
CA ASP A 141 -18.42 0.99 2.26
C ASP A 141 -16.89 1.19 2.35
N TYR A 142 -16.38 1.37 3.56
CA TYR A 142 -14.94 1.48 3.79
C TYR A 142 -14.29 0.11 3.92
N ILE A 143 -13.13 -0.04 3.29
CA ILE A 143 -12.23 -1.16 3.57
C ILE A 143 -11.32 -0.72 4.71
N ASN A 144 -11.45 -1.32 5.90
CA ASN A 144 -10.72 -0.91 7.11
C ASN A 144 -9.20 -0.88 6.91
N SER A 145 -8.68 -1.81 6.10
CA SER A 145 -7.26 -1.92 5.76
C SER A 145 -7.13 -2.40 4.32
N LEU A 146 -6.62 -1.56 3.44
CA LEU A 146 -6.28 -1.93 2.07
C LEU A 146 -4.76 -2.01 1.94
N VAL A 147 -4.26 -3.22 1.88
CA VAL A 147 -2.83 -3.51 1.88
C VAL A 147 -2.34 -3.80 0.46
N TRP A 148 -1.29 -3.12 0.05
CA TRP A 148 -0.47 -3.52 -1.07
C TRP A 148 0.81 -4.20 -0.56
N VAL A 149 1.16 -5.35 -1.12
CA VAL A 149 2.40 -6.05 -0.81
C VAL A 149 3.17 -6.34 -2.09
N GLY A 150 4.44 -5.97 -2.10
CA GLY A 150 5.35 -6.23 -3.20
C GLY A 150 6.69 -6.80 -2.75
N ASP A 151 7.31 -7.61 -3.60
CA ASP A 151 8.66 -8.12 -3.34
C ASP A 151 9.70 -7.02 -3.56
N THR A 152 10.67 -6.99 -2.67
CA THR A 152 11.90 -6.22 -2.83
C THR A 152 13.09 -7.18 -2.92
N SER A 153 14.24 -6.69 -3.37
CA SER A 153 15.45 -7.52 -3.48
C SER A 153 15.91 -8.12 -2.15
N LYS A 154 15.56 -7.49 -1.01
CA LYS A 154 15.96 -7.94 0.34
C LYS A 154 14.80 -8.47 1.18
N GLY A 155 13.60 -8.57 0.63
CA GLY A 155 12.45 -9.02 1.42
C GLY A 155 11.12 -8.65 0.78
N ALA A 156 10.28 -7.92 1.50
CA ALA A 156 8.98 -7.46 1.02
C ALA A 156 8.67 -6.06 1.57
N ALA A 157 7.93 -5.27 0.80
CA ALA A 157 7.34 -4.01 1.24
C ALA A 157 5.83 -4.16 1.36
N LEU A 158 5.25 -3.54 2.37
CA LEU A 158 3.83 -3.49 2.63
C LEU A 158 3.41 -2.03 2.81
N ILE A 159 2.35 -1.62 2.14
CA ILE A 159 1.72 -0.32 2.31
C ILE A 159 0.26 -0.57 2.66
N ASP A 160 -0.19 -0.11 3.81
CA ASP A 160 -1.56 -0.27 4.30
C ASP A 160 -2.25 1.10 4.33
N LEU A 161 -3.35 1.22 3.59
CA LEU A 161 -4.26 2.35 3.66
C LEU A 161 -5.38 2.04 4.67
N LYS A 162 -5.52 2.87 5.68
CA LYS A 162 -6.60 2.75 6.66
C LYS A 162 -7.90 3.34 6.10
N ASN A 163 -9.03 2.70 6.40
CA ASN A 163 -10.37 3.11 6.01
C ASN A 163 -10.45 3.57 4.54
N ALA A 164 -10.01 2.68 3.66
CA ALA A 164 -9.88 2.97 2.24
C ALA A 164 -11.25 3.00 1.56
N LEU A 165 -11.58 4.13 0.92
CA LEU A 165 -12.79 4.31 0.13
C LEU A 165 -12.41 4.59 -1.32
N ASN A 166 -13.08 3.96 -2.28
CA ASN A 166 -12.86 4.30 -3.69
C ASN A 166 -13.54 5.63 -4.04
N THR A 167 -12.77 6.65 -4.36
CA THR A 167 -13.28 8.00 -4.60
C THR A 167 -13.43 8.35 -6.09
N ALA A 168 -12.93 7.51 -6.98
CA ALA A 168 -12.99 7.77 -8.44
C ALA A 168 -14.19 7.13 -9.14
N GLY A 169 -14.91 6.22 -8.45
CA GLY A 169 -15.95 5.41 -9.08
C GLY A 169 -15.37 4.41 -10.11
N VAL A 170 -16.23 3.89 -10.96
CA VAL A 170 -15.85 2.88 -11.97
C VAL A 170 -16.15 3.39 -13.37
N SER A 171 -15.17 3.24 -14.25
CA SER A 171 -15.34 3.42 -15.69
C SER A 171 -14.85 2.15 -16.40
N MET A 172 -15.76 1.42 -17.05
CA MET A 172 -15.43 0.20 -17.79
C MET A 172 -15.56 0.45 -19.29
N THR A 173 -14.55 0.02 -20.03
CA THR A 173 -14.58 0.06 -21.49
C THR A 173 -14.90 -1.33 -22.04
N PHE A 174 -15.92 -1.41 -22.88
CA PHE A 174 -16.30 -2.64 -23.58
C PHE A 174 -15.79 -2.58 -25.02
N ALA A 175 -14.92 -3.52 -25.39
CA ALA A 175 -14.35 -3.58 -26.74
C ALA A 175 -14.52 -4.99 -27.33
N ASP A 176 -14.74 -5.04 -28.64
CA ASP A 176 -14.72 -6.31 -29.36
C ASP A 176 -13.30 -6.90 -29.30
N LYS A 177 -13.18 -8.18 -28.90
CA LYS A 177 -11.92 -8.90 -28.72
C LYS A 177 -10.97 -8.28 -27.65
N GLY A 178 -11.50 -7.46 -26.75
CA GLY A 178 -10.80 -6.90 -25.60
C GLY A 178 -11.29 -7.53 -24.30
N GLU A 179 -10.42 -7.50 -23.27
CA GLU A 179 -10.77 -7.91 -21.91
C GLU A 179 -11.25 -6.69 -21.13
N GLY A 180 -12.35 -6.82 -20.38
CA GLY A 180 -12.81 -5.78 -19.46
C GLY A 180 -11.82 -5.60 -18.30
N THR A 181 -11.65 -4.37 -17.88
CA THR A 181 -10.84 -4.01 -16.71
C THR A 181 -11.58 -3.04 -15.84
N ILE A 182 -11.30 -3.07 -14.52
CA ILE A 182 -11.91 -2.20 -13.52
C ILE A 182 -10.80 -1.34 -12.91
N PRO A 183 -10.68 -0.06 -13.30
CA PRO A 183 -9.79 0.87 -12.61
C PRO A 183 -10.37 1.20 -11.23
N PHE A 184 -9.48 1.45 -10.26
CA PHE A 184 -9.84 1.88 -8.91
C PHE A 184 -8.91 2.97 -8.41
N THR A 185 -9.42 3.81 -7.51
CA THR A 185 -8.64 4.79 -6.76
C THR A 185 -9.16 4.82 -5.34
N PHE A 186 -8.48 4.13 -4.45
CA PHE A 186 -8.79 4.14 -3.03
C PHE A 186 -8.06 5.30 -2.35
N THR A 187 -8.82 6.08 -1.59
CA THR A 187 -8.32 7.16 -0.74
C THR A 187 -8.41 6.72 0.71
N ALA A 188 -7.35 6.92 1.48
CA ALA A 188 -7.33 6.62 2.90
C ALA A 188 -8.07 7.67 3.72
N HIS A 189 -8.76 7.25 4.77
CA HIS A 189 -9.50 8.12 5.68
C HIS A 189 -9.11 7.82 7.13
N GLN A 190 -9.24 8.83 7.98
CA GLN A 190 -9.02 8.68 9.41
C GLN A 190 -10.27 8.07 10.06
N ASP A 191 -10.07 7.24 11.08
CA ASP A 191 -11.15 6.58 11.79
C ASP A 191 -11.80 7.53 12.83
N ASP A 192 -10.96 8.27 13.54
CA ASP A 192 -11.40 9.21 14.57
C ASP A 192 -10.79 10.61 14.37
N VAL A 193 -11.53 11.62 14.79
CA VAL A 193 -11.07 13.01 14.83
C VAL A 193 -9.99 13.25 15.89
N GLU A 194 -9.82 12.34 16.85
CA GLU A 194 -8.77 12.43 17.87
C GLU A 194 -7.39 12.03 17.31
N ASP A 195 -7.34 11.26 16.23
CA ASP A 195 -6.10 10.78 15.59
C ASP A 195 -5.63 11.67 14.43
N TYR A 196 -6.07 12.94 14.38
CA TYR A 196 -5.77 13.86 13.27
C TYR A 196 -4.28 14.14 13.04
N ASP A 197 -3.42 13.87 14.02
CA ASP A 197 -1.96 14.07 13.92
C ASP A 197 -1.24 12.93 13.17
N GLN A 198 -1.92 11.81 12.92
CA GLN A 198 -1.33 10.68 12.21
C GLN A 198 -1.94 10.55 10.81
N ALA A 199 -1.09 10.29 9.82
CA ALA A 199 -1.59 9.99 8.49
C ALA A 199 -2.20 8.58 8.46
N PRO A 200 -3.37 8.36 7.78
CA PRO A 200 -4.04 7.06 7.75
C PRO A 200 -3.34 6.05 6.82
N VAL A 201 -2.05 5.87 7.02
CA VAL A 201 -1.22 4.95 6.22
C VAL A 201 -0.09 4.39 7.06
N GLU A 202 0.21 3.12 6.87
CA GLU A 202 1.42 2.48 7.37
C GLU A 202 2.26 1.95 6.21
N ILE A 203 3.58 2.15 6.31
CA ILE A 203 4.54 1.65 5.32
C ILE A 203 5.57 0.81 6.07
N LEU A 204 5.63 -0.48 5.76
CA LEU A 204 6.49 -1.43 6.42
C LEU A 204 7.42 -2.11 5.42
N PHE A 205 8.65 -2.34 5.84
CA PHE A 205 9.62 -3.13 5.10
C PHE A 205 9.98 -4.36 5.93
N PHE A 206 9.73 -5.52 5.37
CA PHE A 206 10.06 -6.81 5.98
C PHE A 206 11.34 -7.34 5.36
N THR A 207 12.31 -7.69 6.21
CA THR A 207 13.55 -8.35 5.81
C THR A 207 13.62 -9.72 6.48
N ASP A 208 14.30 -10.66 5.85
CA ASP A 208 14.61 -11.93 6.51
C ASP A 208 15.90 -11.78 7.32
N PRO A 209 16.04 -12.47 8.46
CA PRO A 209 17.20 -12.33 9.35
C PRO A 209 18.54 -12.61 8.66
N GLU A 210 18.56 -13.54 7.72
CA GLU A 210 19.77 -13.89 6.96
C GLU A 210 20.19 -12.75 6.02
N ALA A 211 19.23 -12.05 5.40
CA ALA A 211 19.50 -10.88 4.55
C ALA A 211 19.95 -9.67 5.38
N ALA A 212 19.43 -9.51 6.58
CA ALA A 212 19.85 -8.47 7.53
C ALA A 212 21.29 -8.68 8.02
N ALA A 213 21.68 -9.92 8.29
CA ALA A 213 23.04 -10.27 8.72
C ALA A 213 24.09 -10.03 7.62
N ALA A 214 23.72 -10.26 6.34
CA ALA A 214 24.60 -10.02 5.21
C ALA A 214 24.82 -8.52 4.91
N SER A 215 23.97 -7.63 5.43
CA SER A 215 24.08 -6.18 5.27
C SER A 215 24.76 -5.47 6.47
N ALA A 216 24.97 -6.17 7.59
CA ALA A 216 25.80 -5.69 8.68
C ALA A 216 27.27 -5.89 8.26
N GLU A 217 27.94 -4.84 7.80
CA GLU A 217 29.40 -4.88 7.66
C GLU A 217 30.01 -5.29 8.99
N PRO A 218 31.06 -6.17 8.99
CA PRO A 218 31.83 -6.37 10.19
C PRO A 218 32.43 -5.02 10.54
N GLY A 219 31.96 -4.46 11.68
CA GLY A 219 32.44 -3.19 12.18
C GLY A 219 33.96 -3.19 12.17
N ASP A 220 34.51 -2.13 11.66
CA ASP A 220 35.93 -1.79 11.74
C ASP A 220 36.31 -1.85 13.23
N GLU A 221 36.82 -2.98 13.65
CA GLU A 221 37.36 -3.15 14.99
C GLU A 221 38.52 -2.17 15.08
N PRO A 222 38.48 -1.15 15.94
CA PRO A 222 39.57 -0.18 16.01
C PRO A 222 40.83 -0.97 16.30
N ALA A 223 41.79 -0.90 15.38
CA ALA A 223 43.09 -1.55 15.54
C ALA A 223 43.63 -1.25 16.95
N ALA A 224 43.81 -2.30 17.74
CA ALA A 224 44.31 -2.19 19.07
C ALA A 224 45.61 -1.36 19.02
N TYR A 225 45.62 -0.22 19.70
CA TYR A 225 46.76 0.64 19.84
C TYR A 225 47.85 -0.18 20.58
N ASP A 226 48.92 -0.52 19.84
CA ASP A 226 50.10 -1.16 20.39
C ASP A 226 51.05 -0.07 20.94
N PRO A 227 51.19 0.10 22.26
CA PRO A 227 52.05 1.11 22.84
C PRO A 227 53.55 0.81 22.77
N GLU A 228 53.96 -0.35 22.27
CA GLU A 228 55.41 -0.75 22.23
C GLU A 228 56.12 -0.34 20.94
N ALA A 229 55.42 0.19 19.93
CA ALA A 229 56.10 0.60 18.66
C ALA A 229 56.68 2.01 18.68
N ALA A 230 56.71 2.74 19.77
CA ALA A 230 57.19 4.10 19.90
C ALA A 230 58.50 4.23 20.72
N GLY A 231 59.36 3.22 20.66
CA GLY A 231 60.62 3.27 21.39
C GLY A 231 61.75 2.49 20.74
N ALA A 232 62.31 3.02 19.63
CA ALA A 232 63.64 2.72 19.15
C ALA A 232 64.13 3.83 18.17
#